data_55e2717f921931e78c7dc2ae60260e8a
#
_entry.id   55e2717f921931e78c7dc2ae60260e8a
#
_cell.length_a   1.000
_cell.length_b   1.000
_cell.length_c   1.000
_cell.angle_alpha   90.00
_cell.angle_beta   90.00
_cell.angle_gamma   90.00
#
_symmetry.space_group_name_H-M   'P 1'
#
loop_
_entity.id
_entity.type
_entity.pdbx_description
1 polymer ?
#
loop_
_entity_poly.entity_id
_entity_poly.type
_entity_poly.pdbx_seq_one_letter_code
_entity_poly.pdbx_strand_id
1 'polypeptide(L)'
;SARVSEASFFNRCKAVAVGLPGRNLKSGTYRRADPSAPPMLYVSTQLYAVSTNMTVVRGCTDTELAKSELDLKNNVFDRIPYDILFKPYPECRYLDPDPVIERASEVSNLTIYADGDDVGFLFADCRVIVTSRATSTLGACVSSGKPVVFINYSRQMPLRQEARDAMEDAFFVFDADSPDHHKRLADFLSQPLAEIELQWQEKADARARTINEFFAYKGKGAGQRAARHLISTAI
;
A
#
# COMPACT_ATOMS: atom_id res chain seq x y z
N SER A 1 3.38 -0.98 -18.15
CA SER A 1 3.97 -2.32 -18.16
C SER A 1 3.59 -3.02 -19.46
N ALA A 2 4.33 -4.08 -19.84
CA ALA A 2 4.04 -4.88 -21.03
C ALA A 2 2.58 -5.39 -21.05
N ARG A 3 2.00 -5.67 -19.88
CA ARG A 3 0.62 -6.19 -19.75
C ARG A 3 -0.49 -5.17 -20.10
N VAL A 4 -0.23 -3.88 -20.07
CA VAL A 4 -1.21 -2.87 -20.51
C VAL A 4 -1.46 -2.98 -22.01
N SER A 5 -0.45 -3.38 -22.79
CA SER A 5 -0.57 -3.57 -24.25
C SER A 5 -1.38 -4.81 -24.66
N GLU A 6 -1.54 -5.78 -23.73
CA GLU A 6 -2.29 -7.02 -23.97
C GLU A 6 -3.80 -6.86 -23.74
N ALA A 7 -4.23 -5.78 -23.06
CA ALA A 7 -5.64 -5.52 -22.86
C ALA A 7 -6.31 -5.11 -24.19
N SER A 8 -7.44 -5.71 -24.53
CA SER A 8 -8.16 -5.50 -25.80
C SER A 8 -8.49 -4.02 -26.08
N PHE A 9 -8.68 -3.23 -25.03
CA PHE A 9 -8.91 -1.78 -25.14
C PHE A 9 -7.69 -1.03 -25.70
N PHE A 10 -6.47 -1.53 -25.46
CA PHE A 10 -5.23 -0.89 -25.90
C PHE A 10 -4.64 -1.49 -27.19
N ASN A 11 -5.31 -2.45 -27.84
CA ASN A 11 -4.83 -3.09 -29.07
C ASN A 11 -4.60 -2.10 -30.24
N ARG A 12 -5.18 -0.89 -30.16
CA ARG A 12 -4.98 0.19 -31.13
C ARG A 12 -3.93 1.21 -30.70
N CYS A 13 -3.41 1.09 -29.47
CA CYS A 13 -2.44 2.03 -28.91
C CYS A 13 -1.11 1.32 -28.67
N LYS A 14 -0.03 1.93 -29.12
CA LYS A 14 1.32 1.46 -28.81
C LYS A 14 1.67 1.86 -27.38
N ALA A 15 1.67 0.91 -26.46
CA ALA A 15 2.10 1.14 -25.09
C ALA A 15 3.61 0.93 -24.94
N VAL A 16 4.30 1.87 -24.32
CA VAL A 16 5.74 1.81 -24.07
C VAL A 16 6.01 1.95 -22.58
N ALA A 17 6.76 1.01 -22.01
CA ALA A 17 7.13 1.04 -20.61
C ALA A 17 8.23 2.07 -20.36
N VAL A 18 7.90 3.19 -19.73
CA VAL A 18 8.85 4.26 -19.40
C VAL A 18 9.20 4.32 -17.91
N GLY A 19 8.53 3.56 -17.06
CA GLY A 19 8.64 3.59 -15.61
C GLY A 19 7.65 4.56 -14.97
N LEU A 20 7.71 4.71 -13.67
CA LEU A 20 6.80 5.57 -12.90
C LEU A 20 7.44 6.96 -12.74
N PRO A 21 6.93 8.02 -13.40
CA PRO A 21 7.46 9.37 -13.24
C PRO A 21 7.18 9.89 -11.82
N GLY A 22 8.10 10.68 -11.27
CA GLY A 22 7.96 11.34 -9.97
C GLY A 22 8.22 10.48 -8.74
N ARG A 23 8.36 9.16 -8.89
CA ARG A 23 8.66 8.26 -7.76
C ARG A 23 10.09 7.72 -7.83
N ASN A 24 11.06 8.60 -7.67
CA ASN A 24 12.40 8.19 -7.26
C ASN A 24 12.40 8.03 -5.73
N LEU A 25 11.59 7.13 -5.23
CA LEU A 25 11.53 6.84 -3.80
C LEU A 25 12.83 6.19 -3.36
N LYS A 26 13.80 7.02 -3.05
CA LYS A 26 14.78 6.66 -2.04
C LYS A 26 14.12 6.92 -0.71
N SER A 27 13.64 5.87 -0.06
CA SER A 27 13.33 5.95 1.36
C SER A 27 14.49 6.65 2.07
N GLY A 28 14.20 7.66 2.85
CA GLY A 28 15.21 8.36 3.63
C GLY A 28 15.98 9.49 2.94
N THR A 29 15.66 9.89 1.69
CA THR A 29 16.39 10.98 1.04
C THR A 29 15.98 12.36 1.55
N TYR A 30 14.78 12.51 2.11
CA TYR A 30 14.18 13.80 2.43
C TYR A 30 13.97 14.05 3.93
N ARG A 31 14.10 13.03 4.76
CA ARG A 31 13.95 13.12 6.21
C ARG A 31 14.98 12.25 6.91
N ARG A 32 15.57 12.77 7.99
CA ARG A 32 16.41 11.96 8.89
C ARG A 32 15.48 11.02 9.65
N ALA A 33 15.80 9.73 9.67
CA ALA A 33 15.06 8.76 10.47
C ALA A 33 15.02 9.18 11.93
N ASP A 34 13.83 9.13 12.52
CA ASP A 34 13.62 9.38 13.93
C ASP A 34 13.60 8.04 14.69
N PRO A 35 14.59 7.75 15.52
CA PRO A 35 14.65 6.49 16.27
C PRO A 35 13.50 6.32 17.27
N SER A 36 12.82 7.40 17.67
CA SER A 36 11.68 7.37 18.57
C SER A 36 10.34 7.17 17.87
N ALA A 37 10.34 7.21 16.52
CA ALA A 37 9.13 7.01 15.74
C ALA A 37 8.60 5.56 15.90
N PRO A 38 7.26 5.37 15.85
CA PRO A 38 6.66 4.04 15.85
C PRO A 38 7.27 3.15 14.78
N PRO A 39 7.66 1.90 15.11
CA PRO A 39 8.35 1.02 14.17
C PRO A 39 7.44 0.50 13.04
N MET A 40 6.12 0.60 13.20
CA MET A 40 5.15 0.20 12.19
C MET A 40 4.38 1.40 11.65
N LEU A 41 4.14 1.40 10.35
CA LEU A 41 3.30 2.39 9.68
C LEU A 41 2.08 1.69 9.09
N TYR A 42 0.88 2.08 9.52
CA TYR A 42 -0.36 1.66 8.87
C TYR A 42 -0.89 2.78 7.97
N VAL A 43 -1.04 2.48 6.68
CA VAL A 43 -1.58 3.42 5.69
C VAL A 43 -2.98 2.99 5.33
N SER A 44 -3.95 3.76 5.80
CA SER A 44 -5.38 3.48 5.64
C SER A 44 -5.90 3.83 4.24
N THR A 45 -7.08 3.29 3.95
CA THR A 45 -7.85 3.59 2.75
C THR A 45 -8.79 4.76 2.99
N GLN A 46 -8.97 5.59 1.97
CA GLN A 46 -9.93 6.68 2.00
C GLN A 46 -11.37 6.16 2.11
N LEU A 47 -12.16 6.76 2.99
CA LEU A 47 -13.62 6.68 2.98
C LEU A 47 -14.17 7.72 1.98
N TYR A 48 -15.13 7.32 1.16
CA TYR A 48 -15.78 8.20 0.19
C TYR A 48 -17.28 8.31 0.47
N ALA A 49 -17.84 9.49 0.31
CA ALA A 49 -19.29 9.64 0.25
C ALA A 49 -19.84 8.92 -1.00
N VAL A 50 -20.76 7.99 -0.80
CA VAL A 50 -21.33 7.15 -1.88
C VAL A 50 -21.90 8.00 -3.00
N SER A 51 -22.54 9.12 -2.68
CA SER A 51 -23.14 10.06 -3.65
C SER A 51 -22.13 10.73 -4.59
N THR A 52 -20.86 10.80 -4.21
CA THR A 52 -19.80 11.42 -5.02
C THR A 52 -18.89 10.40 -5.68
N ASN A 53 -19.13 9.12 -5.43
CA ASN A 53 -18.29 8.06 -5.93
C ASN A 53 -18.64 7.69 -7.38
N MET A 54 -18.18 8.50 -8.30
CA MET A 54 -18.24 8.23 -9.75
C MET A 54 -17.23 7.17 -10.20
N THR A 55 -16.35 6.69 -9.32
CA THR A 55 -15.34 5.72 -9.68
C THR A 55 -15.85 4.31 -9.54
N VAL A 56 -15.91 3.62 -10.66
CA VAL A 56 -16.33 2.21 -10.85
C VAL A 56 -15.46 1.20 -10.11
N VAL A 57 -14.52 1.65 -9.29
CA VAL A 57 -13.42 0.84 -8.75
C VAL A 57 -13.74 0.20 -7.41
N ARG A 58 -14.90 0.46 -6.83
CA ARG A 58 -15.24 -0.06 -5.51
C ARG A 58 -16.31 -1.13 -5.56
N GLY A 59 -15.93 -2.32 -5.15
CA GLY A 59 -16.86 -3.41 -4.87
C GLY A 59 -17.52 -3.35 -3.48
N CYS A 60 -17.44 -2.21 -2.75
CA CYS A 60 -17.96 -2.09 -1.38
C CYS A 60 -18.43 -0.69 -1.04
N THR A 61 -19.32 -0.60 -0.05
CA THR A 61 -19.83 0.65 0.52
C THR A 61 -18.84 1.27 1.50
N ASP A 62 -19.03 2.56 1.81
CA ASP A 62 -18.20 3.24 2.83
C ASP A 62 -18.40 2.63 4.22
N THR A 63 -19.60 2.14 4.53
CA THR A 63 -19.86 1.42 5.78
C THR A 63 -19.04 0.12 5.88
N GLU A 64 -18.95 -0.63 4.79
CA GLU A 64 -18.11 -1.83 4.75
C GLU A 64 -16.62 -1.50 4.87
N LEU A 65 -16.19 -0.38 4.28
CA LEU A 65 -14.83 0.12 4.45
C LEU A 65 -14.54 0.49 5.90
N ALA A 66 -15.40 1.32 6.51
CA ALA A 66 -15.26 1.72 7.90
C ALA A 66 -15.25 0.50 8.82
N LYS A 67 -16.16 -0.46 8.61
CA LYS A 67 -16.18 -1.70 9.37
C LYS A 67 -14.87 -2.47 9.25
N SER A 68 -14.33 -2.63 8.04
CA SER A 68 -13.06 -3.32 7.83
C SER A 68 -11.90 -2.64 8.57
N GLU A 69 -11.87 -1.32 8.58
CA GLU A 69 -10.85 -0.53 9.29
C GLU A 69 -11.00 -0.65 10.82
N LEU A 70 -12.24 -0.62 11.33
CA LEU A 70 -12.52 -0.81 12.75
C LEU A 70 -12.18 -2.24 13.20
N ASP A 71 -12.50 -3.25 12.40
CA ASP A 71 -12.18 -4.65 12.67
C ASP A 71 -10.66 -4.87 12.77
N LEU A 72 -9.85 -4.22 11.92
CA LEU A 72 -8.39 -4.26 12.02
C LEU A 72 -7.90 -3.64 13.32
N LYS A 73 -8.45 -2.48 13.73
CA LYS A 73 -8.04 -1.83 14.97
C LYS A 73 -8.37 -2.67 16.20
N ASN A 74 -9.57 -3.23 16.24
CA ASN A 74 -10.06 -4.00 17.37
C ASN A 74 -9.43 -5.40 17.50
N ASN A 75 -9.18 -6.05 16.37
CA ASN A 75 -8.81 -7.46 16.35
C ASN A 75 -7.33 -7.71 16.03
N VAL A 76 -6.62 -6.69 15.55
CA VAL A 76 -5.20 -6.80 15.19
C VAL A 76 -4.38 -5.78 15.95
N PHE A 77 -4.56 -4.48 15.68
CA PHE A 77 -3.63 -3.45 16.15
C PHE A 77 -3.65 -3.27 17.68
N ASP A 78 -4.81 -3.40 18.32
CA ASP A 78 -4.96 -3.34 19.78
C ASP A 78 -4.26 -4.53 20.50
N ARG A 79 -3.79 -5.54 19.75
CA ARG A 79 -3.23 -6.79 20.29
C ARG A 79 -1.75 -6.99 20.05
N ILE A 80 -1.14 -6.18 19.19
CA ILE A 80 0.28 -6.33 18.88
C ILE A 80 1.15 -5.50 19.82
N PRO A 81 2.39 -5.94 20.12
CA PRO A 81 3.25 -5.32 21.13
C PRO A 81 4.03 -4.10 20.64
N TYR A 82 3.69 -3.56 19.46
CA TYR A 82 4.43 -2.47 18.83
C TYR A 82 3.57 -1.23 18.65
N ASP A 83 4.21 -0.08 18.78
CA ASP A 83 3.59 1.19 18.42
C ASP A 83 3.45 1.32 16.90
N ILE A 84 2.32 1.86 16.48
CA ILE A 84 1.92 2.01 15.07
C ILE A 84 1.67 3.48 14.79
N LEU A 85 2.32 4.01 13.77
CA LEU A 85 1.94 5.28 13.18
C LEU A 85 0.78 5.05 12.20
N PHE A 86 -0.39 5.56 12.53
CA PHE A 86 -1.55 5.46 11.68
C PHE A 86 -1.64 6.68 10.77
N LYS A 87 -1.47 6.46 9.48
CA LYS A 87 -1.64 7.48 8.44
C LYS A 87 -3.01 7.34 7.79
N PRO A 88 -4.01 8.14 8.21
CA PRO A 88 -5.30 8.19 7.52
C PRO A 88 -5.14 8.87 6.15
N TYR A 89 -6.16 8.74 5.31
CA TYR A 89 -6.22 9.52 4.09
C TYR A 89 -6.40 11.00 4.42
N PRO A 90 -5.68 11.92 3.78
CA PRO A 90 -5.62 13.33 4.21
C PRO A 90 -6.87 14.15 3.92
N GLU A 91 -7.86 13.58 3.23
CA GLU A 91 -9.12 14.26 2.90
C GLU A 91 -10.27 13.77 3.77
N CYS A 92 -10.95 14.70 4.43
CA CYS A 92 -12.25 14.46 5.06
C CYS A 92 -13.35 14.81 4.06
N ARG A 93 -14.19 13.84 3.72
CA ARG A 93 -15.31 14.02 2.76
C ARG A 93 -16.68 13.99 3.43
N TYR A 94 -16.72 13.70 4.70
CA TYR A 94 -17.92 13.75 5.52
C TYR A 94 -17.92 14.97 6.42
N LEU A 95 -19.10 15.51 6.70
CA LEU A 95 -19.27 16.56 7.72
C LEU A 95 -19.22 15.96 9.13
N ASP A 96 -19.62 14.70 9.26
CA ASP A 96 -19.60 13.97 10.51
C ASP A 96 -18.18 13.47 10.83
N PRO A 97 -17.86 13.27 12.11
CA PRO A 97 -16.60 12.68 12.53
C PRO A 97 -16.35 11.32 11.87
N ASP A 98 -15.09 11.04 11.53
CA ASP A 98 -14.69 9.75 10.95
C ASP A 98 -14.57 8.71 12.09
N PRO A 99 -15.43 7.67 12.12
CA PRO A 99 -15.43 6.68 13.19
C PRO A 99 -14.13 5.87 13.23
N VAL A 100 -13.40 5.81 12.13
CA VAL A 100 -12.10 5.12 12.04
C VAL A 100 -11.02 5.93 12.77
N ILE A 101 -11.06 7.26 12.64
CA ILE A 101 -10.16 8.18 13.36
C ILE A 101 -10.50 8.20 14.85
N GLU A 102 -11.79 8.30 15.20
CA GLU A 102 -12.23 8.27 16.59
C GLU A 102 -11.75 7.00 17.28
N ARG A 103 -11.99 5.83 16.69
CA ARG A 103 -11.51 4.56 17.25
C ARG A 103 -9.99 4.47 17.32
N ALA A 104 -9.27 4.99 16.32
CA ALA A 104 -7.81 5.01 16.34
C ALA A 104 -7.25 5.79 17.55
N SER A 105 -7.93 6.88 17.96
CA SER A 105 -7.50 7.68 19.12
C SER A 105 -7.69 6.97 20.47
N GLU A 106 -8.50 5.90 20.51
CA GLU A 106 -8.74 5.09 21.71
C GLU A 106 -7.79 3.90 21.84
N VAL A 107 -7.06 3.55 20.80
CA VAL A 107 -6.11 2.42 20.78
C VAL A 107 -4.76 2.90 21.28
N SER A 108 -4.29 2.37 22.39
CA SER A 108 -3.15 2.90 23.16
C SER A 108 -1.81 2.89 22.40
N ASN A 109 -1.63 1.94 21.47
CA ASN A 109 -0.41 1.80 20.65
C ASN A 109 -0.56 2.39 19.24
N LEU A 110 -1.64 3.16 18.96
CA LEU A 110 -1.82 3.88 17.71
C LEU A 110 -1.57 5.38 17.91
N THR A 111 -0.65 5.92 17.11
CA THR A 111 -0.43 7.38 17.01
C THR A 111 -0.94 7.85 15.66
N ILE A 112 -1.91 8.77 15.66
CA ILE A 112 -2.50 9.31 14.43
C ILE A 112 -1.57 10.37 13.84
N TYR A 113 -1.18 10.18 12.56
CA TYR A 113 -0.47 11.21 11.80
C TYR A 113 -1.47 12.05 11.01
N ALA A 114 -1.80 13.21 11.54
CA ALA A 114 -2.84 14.08 11.00
C ALA A 114 -2.36 15.04 9.88
N ASP A 115 -1.03 15.17 9.71
CA ASP A 115 -0.48 16.08 8.72
C ASP A 115 -0.74 15.61 7.29
N GLY A 116 -0.88 16.57 6.36
CA GLY A 116 -1.14 16.31 4.94
C GLY A 116 0.05 15.83 4.12
N ASP A 117 1.18 15.52 4.75
CA ASP A 117 2.41 15.09 4.08
C ASP A 117 2.22 13.83 3.23
N ASP A 118 2.99 13.74 2.14
CA ASP A 118 3.06 12.52 1.35
C ASP A 118 3.58 11.36 2.21
N VAL A 119 2.91 10.22 2.12
CA VAL A 119 3.28 9.01 2.87
C VAL A 119 4.74 8.58 2.64
N GLY A 120 5.31 8.95 1.51
CA GLY A 120 6.71 8.68 1.18
C GLY A 120 7.71 9.25 2.19
N PHE A 121 7.37 10.36 2.86
CA PHE A 121 8.23 10.93 3.90
C PHE A 121 8.25 10.12 5.19
N LEU A 122 7.22 9.30 5.44
CA LEU A 122 7.10 8.47 6.64
C LEU A 122 7.84 7.14 6.52
N PHE A 123 8.19 6.71 5.30
CA PHE A 123 8.84 5.42 5.08
C PHE A 123 10.24 5.33 5.69
N ALA A 124 10.92 6.46 5.90
CA ALA A 124 12.24 6.47 6.53
C ALA A 124 12.19 6.02 7.99
N ASP A 125 11.12 6.40 8.67
CA ASP A 125 10.99 6.28 10.13
C ASP A 125 10.41 4.93 10.58
N CYS A 126 9.78 4.16 9.68
CA CYS A 126 9.21 2.86 10.00
C CYS A 126 10.10 1.69 9.56
N ARG A 127 9.88 0.51 10.18
CA ARG A 127 10.53 -0.76 9.83
C ARG A 127 9.59 -1.67 9.02
N VAL A 128 8.29 -1.62 9.29
CA VAL A 128 7.25 -2.42 8.62
C VAL A 128 6.11 -1.50 8.19
N ILE A 129 5.63 -1.69 6.98
CA ILE A 129 4.47 -0.97 6.43
C ILE A 129 3.31 -1.94 6.30
N VAL A 130 2.17 -1.59 6.87
CA VAL A 130 0.90 -2.31 6.69
C VAL A 130 0.00 -1.45 5.81
N THR A 131 -0.59 -2.03 4.79
CA THR A 131 -1.55 -1.33 3.92
C THR A 131 -2.61 -2.29 3.42
N SER A 132 -3.76 -1.75 3.07
CA SER A 132 -4.88 -2.53 2.55
C SER A 132 -5.24 -2.08 1.14
N ARG A 133 -5.79 -3.00 0.35
CA ARG A 133 -6.31 -2.75 -1.00
C ARG A 133 -5.26 -2.32 -2.03
N ALA A 134 -5.41 -2.81 -3.25
CA ALA A 134 -4.47 -2.57 -4.35
C ALA A 134 -4.72 -1.21 -5.03
N THR A 135 -4.45 -0.11 -4.33
CA THR A 135 -4.53 1.26 -4.85
C THR A 135 -3.15 1.82 -5.17
N SER A 136 -3.09 3.09 -5.57
CA SER A 136 -1.82 3.81 -5.80
C SER A 136 -0.91 3.81 -4.57
N THR A 137 -1.48 3.75 -3.37
CA THR A 137 -0.76 3.68 -2.09
C THR A 137 0.08 2.41 -2.00
N LEU A 138 -0.45 1.25 -2.42
CA LEU A 138 0.32 0.00 -2.43
C LEU A 138 1.59 0.14 -3.28
N GLY A 139 1.49 0.76 -4.46
CA GLY A 139 2.65 1.03 -5.31
C GLY A 139 3.71 1.90 -4.62
N ALA A 140 3.29 2.88 -3.81
CA ALA A 140 4.20 3.68 -3.00
C ALA A 140 4.88 2.84 -1.91
N CYS A 141 4.11 2.07 -1.15
CA CYS A 141 4.61 1.20 -0.09
C CYS A 141 5.65 0.19 -0.63
N VAL A 142 5.32 -0.50 -1.72
CA VAL A 142 6.19 -1.47 -2.37
C VAL A 142 7.51 -0.85 -2.88
N SER A 143 7.43 0.40 -3.35
CA SER A 143 8.61 1.12 -3.85
C SER A 143 9.53 1.63 -2.73
N SER A 144 9.09 1.61 -1.47
CA SER A 144 9.86 2.07 -0.31
C SER A 144 11.07 1.19 0.01
N GLY A 145 11.03 -0.08 -0.40
CA GLY A 145 12.03 -1.10 -0.05
C GLY A 145 11.86 -1.69 1.35
N LYS A 146 10.90 -1.21 2.13
CA LYS A 146 10.58 -1.72 3.47
C LYS A 146 9.72 -2.99 3.40
N PRO A 147 9.71 -3.83 4.44
CA PRO A 147 8.74 -4.90 4.59
C PRO A 147 7.32 -4.39 4.44
N VAL A 148 6.57 -4.98 3.49
CA VAL A 148 5.17 -4.61 3.21
C VAL A 148 4.27 -5.77 3.55
N VAL A 149 3.33 -5.52 4.45
CA VAL A 149 2.21 -6.38 4.79
C VAL A 149 0.98 -5.86 4.07
N PHE A 150 0.47 -6.65 3.15
CA PHE A 150 -0.68 -6.28 2.33
C PHE A 150 -1.92 -7.07 2.74
N ILE A 151 -2.96 -6.35 3.15
CA ILE A 151 -4.26 -6.94 3.50
C ILE A 151 -5.13 -6.89 2.25
N ASN A 152 -5.35 -8.05 1.65
CA ASN A 152 -6.13 -8.20 0.43
C ASN A 152 -7.60 -8.45 0.75
N TYR A 153 -8.47 -7.49 0.45
CA TYR A 153 -9.93 -7.64 0.52
C TYR A 153 -10.44 -8.16 -0.82
N SER A 154 -10.28 -9.46 -1.07
CA SER A 154 -10.49 -10.08 -2.38
C SER A 154 -11.93 -9.97 -2.88
N ARG A 155 -12.95 -9.97 -2.01
CA ARG A 155 -14.35 -9.76 -2.38
C ARG A 155 -14.65 -8.31 -2.79
N GLN A 156 -13.96 -7.36 -2.16
CA GLN A 156 -14.20 -5.93 -2.43
C GLN A 156 -13.37 -5.42 -3.61
N MET A 157 -12.16 -5.94 -3.77
CA MET A 157 -11.19 -5.50 -4.78
C MET A 157 -10.35 -6.68 -5.26
N PRO A 158 -10.92 -7.56 -6.09
CA PRO A 158 -10.26 -8.78 -6.53
C PRO A 158 -9.02 -8.47 -7.37
N LEU A 159 -7.93 -9.14 -7.06
CA LEU A 159 -6.76 -9.18 -7.91
C LEU A 159 -6.94 -10.25 -9.00
N ARG A 160 -6.32 -10.04 -10.16
CA ARG A 160 -6.15 -11.13 -11.12
C ARG A 160 -5.28 -12.20 -10.50
N GLN A 161 -5.58 -13.48 -10.80
CA GLN A 161 -4.88 -14.62 -10.17
C GLN A 161 -3.37 -14.52 -10.31
N GLU A 162 -2.87 -14.19 -11.48
CA GLU A 162 -1.43 -14.05 -11.75
C GLU A 162 -0.76 -12.94 -10.90
N ALA A 163 -1.48 -11.84 -10.67
CA ALA A 163 -0.97 -10.76 -9.82
C ALA A 163 -1.01 -11.16 -8.34
N ARG A 164 -2.04 -11.90 -7.94
CA ARG A 164 -2.16 -12.45 -6.58
C ARG A 164 -1.01 -13.40 -6.27
N ASP A 165 -0.79 -14.41 -7.13
CA ASP A 165 0.28 -15.39 -6.96
C ASP A 165 1.66 -14.72 -6.88
N ALA A 166 1.93 -13.78 -7.80
CA ALA A 166 3.18 -13.03 -7.79
C ALA A 166 3.35 -12.16 -6.52
N MET A 167 2.26 -11.61 -5.99
CA MET A 167 2.30 -10.81 -4.78
C MET A 167 2.47 -11.68 -3.52
N GLU A 168 1.86 -12.85 -3.45
CA GLU A 168 2.03 -13.81 -2.35
C GLU A 168 3.50 -14.30 -2.26
N ASP A 169 4.15 -14.49 -3.40
CA ASP A 169 5.58 -14.83 -3.45
C ASP A 169 6.48 -13.67 -2.99
N ALA A 170 6.10 -12.43 -3.30
CA ALA A 170 6.95 -11.25 -3.17
C ALA A 170 6.79 -10.47 -1.86
N PHE A 171 5.58 -10.50 -1.28
CA PHE A 171 5.16 -9.69 -0.12
C PHE A 171 4.54 -10.58 0.95
N PHE A 172 4.23 -9.98 2.09
CA PHE A 172 3.41 -10.63 3.11
C PHE A 172 1.93 -10.31 2.83
N VAL A 173 1.22 -11.25 2.23
CA VAL A 173 -0.18 -11.07 1.83
C VAL A 173 -1.12 -11.82 2.78
N PHE A 174 -2.13 -11.11 3.30
CA PHE A 174 -3.18 -11.66 4.14
C PHE A 174 -4.53 -11.46 3.46
N ASP A 175 -5.22 -12.56 3.19
CA ASP A 175 -6.57 -12.50 2.61
C ASP A 175 -7.58 -12.20 3.72
N ALA A 176 -8.20 -11.03 3.66
CA ALA A 176 -9.18 -10.56 4.63
C ALA A 176 -10.50 -11.34 4.61
N ASP A 177 -10.74 -12.11 3.55
CA ASP A 177 -11.92 -12.98 3.44
C ASP A 177 -11.70 -14.36 4.08
N SER A 178 -10.48 -14.64 4.55
CA SER A 178 -10.18 -15.84 5.32
C SER A 178 -10.72 -15.73 6.76
N PRO A 179 -11.39 -16.76 7.31
CA PRO A 179 -12.02 -16.68 8.63
C PRO A 179 -11.06 -16.33 9.78
N ASP A 180 -9.81 -16.73 9.68
CA ASP A 180 -8.77 -16.58 10.71
C ASP A 180 -7.79 -15.44 10.42
N HIS A 181 -8.06 -14.58 9.41
CA HIS A 181 -7.10 -13.59 8.94
C HIS A 181 -6.65 -12.62 10.04
N HIS A 182 -7.54 -12.16 10.92
CA HIS A 182 -7.17 -11.26 12.01
C HIS A 182 -6.16 -11.90 12.95
N LYS A 183 -6.41 -13.16 13.34
CA LYS A 183 -5.48 -13.89 14.21
C LYS A 183 -4.13 -14.08 13.54
N ARG A 184 -4.10 -14.57 12.31
CA ARG A 184 -2.86 -14.77 11.55
C ARG A 184 -2.07 -13.49 11.34
N LEU A 185 -2.77 -12.39 11.05
CA LEU A 185 -2.15 -11.07 10.89
C LEU A 185 -1.58 -10.56 12.21
N ALA A 186 -2.33 -10.68 13.31
CA ALA A 186 -1.85 -10.28 14.63
C ALA A 186 -0.65 -11.13 15.08
N ASP A 187 -0.71 -12.45 14.90
CA ASP A 187 0.40 -13.37 15.21
C ASP A 187 1.66 -12.99 14.40
N PHE A 188 1.50 -12.69 13.10
CA PHE A 188 2.61 -12.27 12.23
C PHE A 188 3.21 -10.93 12.67
N LEU A 189 2.37 -9.91 12.90
CA LEU A 189 2.83 -8.58 13.30
C LEU A 189 3.40 -8.56 14.73
N SER A 190 3.15 -9.58 15.53
CA SER A 190 3.73 -9.73 16.88
C SER A 190 5.11 -10.40 16.88
N GLN A 191 5.60 -10.87 15.74
CA GLN A 191 6.94 -11.44 15.64
C GLN A 191 8.01 -10.37 15.89
N PRO A 192 9.22 -10.76 16.32
CA PRO A 192 10.36 -9.84 16.38
C PRO A 192 10.54 -9.16 15.01
N LEU A 193 10.69 -7.83 15.01
CA LEU A 193 10.83 -7.06 13.77
C LEU A 193 12.03 -7.51 12.94
N ALA A 194 13.11 -7.96 13.58
CA ALA A 194 14.27 -8.52 12.88
C ALA A 194 13.93 -9.80 12.10
N GLU A 195 13.00 -10.62 12.61
CA GLU A 195 12.54 -11.82 11.93
C GLU A 195 11.71 -11.46 10.68
N ILE A 196 10.81 -10.48 10.81
CA ILE A 196 10.04 -9.96 9.66
C ILE A 196 10.98 -9.41 8.58
N GLU A 197 12.02 -8.68 8.98
CA GLU A 197 13.03 -8.14 8.06
C GLU A 197 13.85 -9.24 7.39
N LEU A 198 14.19 -10.30 8.11
CA LEU A 198 14.90 -11.46 7.55
C LEU A 198 14.04 -12.18 6.50
N GLN A 199 12.81 -12.52 6.85
CA GLN A 199 11.85 -13.13 5.91
C GLN A 199 11.61 -12.25 4.67
N TRP A 200 11.62 -10.92 4.86
CA TRP A 200 11.56 -9.97 3.74
C TRP A 200 12.74 -10.06 2.80
N GLN A 201 13.95 -10.26 3.33
CA GLN A 201 15.15 -10.42 2.49
C GLN A 201 15.10 -11.72 1.67
N GLU A 202 14.59 -12.79 2.23
CA GLU A 202 14.42 -14.08 1.53
C GLU A 202 13.54 -13.96 0.28
N LYS A 203 12.56 -13.03 0.29
CA LYS A 203 11.66 -12.75 -0.84
C LYS A 203 12.25 -11.78 -1.88
N ALA A 204 13.53 -11.38 -1.78
CA ALA A 204 14.08 -10.29 -2.58
C ALA A 204 13.99 -10.51 -4.10
N ASP A 205 14.27 -11.71 -4.58
CA ASP A 205 14.26 -12.04 -6.01
C ASP A 205 12.83 -12.10 -6.57
N ALA A 206 11.90 -12.72 -5.85
CA ALA A 206 10.49 -12.74 -6.21
C ALA A 206 9.93 -11.32 -6.25
N ARG A 207 10.26 -10.51 -5.25
CA ARG A 207 9.86 -9.11 -5.16
C ARG A 207 10.39 -8.27 -6.32
N ALA A 208 11.65 -8.48 -6.72
CA ALA A 208 12.22 -7.78 -7.86
C ALA A 208 11.48 -8.09 -9.17
N ARG A 209 11.12 -9.35 -9.40
CA ARG A 209 10.31 -9.76 -10.56
C ARG A 209 8.92 -9.14 -10.52
N THR A 210 8.21 -9.27 -9.41
CA THR A 210 6.85 -8.75 -9.22
C THR A 210 6.77 -7.24 -9.38
N ILE A 211 7.73 -6.49 -8.82
CA ILE A 211 7.80 -5.03 -9.00
C ILE A 211 7.95 -4.65 -10.48
N ASN A 212 8.87 -5.31 -11.19
CA ASN A 212 9.08 -5.01 -12.60
C ASN A 212 7.87 -5.33 -13.47
N GLU A 213 7.13 -6.37 -13.13
CA GLU A 213 5.99 -6.84 -13.92
C GLU A 213 4.72 -6.02 -13.65
N PHE A 214 4.39 -5.76 -12.38
CA PHE A 214 3.08 -5.22 -12.00
C PHE A 214 3.11 -3.76 -11.53
N PHE A 215 4.24 -3.24 -11.02
CA PHE A 215 4.27 -1.93 -10.39
C PHE A 215 5.06 -0.89 -11.18
N ALA A 216 6.35 -1.09 -11.37
CA ALA A 216 7.18 -0.08 -11.99
C ALA A 216 8.46 -0.65 -12.58
N TYR A 217 8.93 -0.04 -13.64
CA TYR A 217 10.26 -0.29 -14.17
C TYR A 217 11.32 0.19 -13.16
N LYS A 218 12.22 -0.70 -12.76
CA LYS A 218 13.30 -0.34 -11.84
C LYS A 218 14.25 0.66 -12.52
N GLY A 219 14.38 1.86 -11.98
CA GLY A 219 15.41 2.80 -12.39
C GLY A 219 14.95 4.25 -12.47
N LYS A 220 15.91 5.15 -12.25
CA LYS A 220 15.74 6.58 -12.44
C LYS A 220 15.49 6.91 -13.92
N GLY A 221 14.91 8.08 -14.19
CA GLY A 221 14.81 8.62 -15.55
C GLY A 221 13.58 8.21 -16.34
N ALA A 222 12.45 7.87 -15.69
CA ALA A 222 11.20 7.60 -16.38
C ALA A 222 10.79 8.77 -17.31
N GLY A 223 10.88 10.02 -16.83
CA GLY A 223 10.63 11.20 -17.65
C GLY A 223 11.55 11.34 -18.84
N GLN A 224 12.84 11.01 -18.67
CA GLN A 224 13.80 11.03 -19.79
C GLN A 224 13.49 9.95 -20.84
N ARG A 225 13.08 8.75 -20.40
CA ARG A 225 12.67 7.68 -21.32
C ARG A 225 11.41 8.06 -22.08
N ALA A 226 10.42 8.65 -21.39
CA ALA A 226 9.21 9.16 -22.03
C ALA A 226 9.54 10.24 -23.06
N ALA A 227 10.35 11.24 -22.71
CA ALA A 227 10.77 12.31 -23.61
C ALA A 227 11.51 11.78 -24.85
N ARG A 228 12.47 10.87 -24.65
CA ARG A 228 13.19 10.24 -25.79
C ARG A 228 12.23 9.50 -26.72
N HIS A 229 11.27 8.75 -26.14
CA HIS A 229 10.31 8.03 -26.96
C HIS A 229 9.42 8.99 -27.77
N LEU A 230 8.90 10.04 -27.14
CA LEU A 230 8.09 11.06 -27.81
C LEU A 230 8.87 11.74 -28.95
N ILE A 231 10.10 12.14 -28.71
CA ILE A 231 10.96 12.77 -29.73
C ILE A 231 11.21 11.81 -30.88
N SER A 232 11.52 10.53 -30.60
CA SER A 232 11.80 9.52 -31.63
C SER A 232 10.59 9.10 -32.48
N THR A 233 9.37 9.39 -32.00
CA THR A 233 8.12 9.04 -32.70
C THR A 233 7.44 10.23 -33.36
N ALA A 234 7.90 11.44 -33.08
CA ALA A 234 7.37 12.69 -33.66
C ALA A 234 8.10 13.14 -34.91
N ILE A 235 9.15 12.41 -35.33
CA ILE A 235 9.92 12.58 -36.57
C ILE A 235 9.57 11.44 -37.51
#